data_1f3d2638ae4a3f5fc21733dd5e744390
#
_entry.id   1f3d2638ae4a3f5fc21733dd5e744390
#
_cell.length_a   1.000
_cell.length_b   1.000
_cell.length_c   1.000
_cell.angle_alpha   90.00
_cell.angle_beta   90.00
_cell.angle_gamma   90.00
#
_symmetry.space_group_name_H-M   'P 1'
#
loop_
_entity.id
_entity.type
_entity.pdbx_description
1 polymer ?
#
loop_
_entity_poly.entity_id
_entity_poly.type
_entity_poly.pdbx_seq_one_letter_code
_entity_poly.pdbx_strand_id
1 'polypeptide(L)'
;LLAGDHHGSAPNPHITFLCANGKGYTTKTGEVCGLRKAGDAVQFNIGIQFPNCWDGVNLKPAHGVANATYDTKGQCPTAFPVKIPTVNMNIAYVLPTISSLDTSKVQLSLDPIMHGDEREERWGSLYTAHADFMNGWTEEGARFMTELCMNRGLDCGTTVPYAYSKAQANVWLSSLEPGLSQPQPQALLVQDNWQNGGRTQNSETLSLVKFTIPTLPAGQDPSLFKYRVRIYGGKVETDGADQIFFYPASNDWDPATVNWADRPACSYRSDAVLYLNHSREYRMVDVDKAVRKALAEGKTEISWYIGGDRQGNHYQFEPASSAQSLVLMLTGFKKTPEL
;
A
#
# COMPACT_ATOMS: atom_id res chain seq x y z
N LEU A 1 -5.28 23.73 3.25
CA LEU A 1 -6.60 23.75 3.89
C LEU A 1 -6.44 23.73 5.40
N LEU A 2 -7.32 24.43 6.10
CA LEU A 2 -7.43 24.45 7.55
C LEU A 2 -8.70 23.72 7.97
N ALA A 3 -8.65 22.95 9.06
CA ALA A 3 -9.81 22.31 9.68
C ALA A 3 -9.74 22.40 11.20
N GLY A 4 -10.88 22.59 11.84
CA GLY A 4 -10.95 22.80 13.26
C GLY A 4 -10.71 24.26 13.69
N ASP A 5 -10.56 24.48 14.99
CA ASP A 5 -10.34 25.79 15.59
C ASP A 5 -9.49 25.67 16.86
N HIS A 6 -8.29 26.24 16.87
CA HIS A 6 -7.41 26.23 18.05
C HIS A 6 -7.95 27.03 19.25
N HIS A 7 -9.01 27.80 19.08
CA HIS A 7 -9.79 28.45 20.13
C HIS A 7 -11.11 27.73 20.45
N GLY A 8 -11.33 26.55 19.85
CA GLY A 8 -12.57 25.79 19.97
C GLY A 8 -12.93 25.47 21.43
N SER A 9 -14.17 25.76 21.81
CA SER A 9 -14.72 25.52 23.15
C SER A 9 -15.99 24.68 23.18
N ALA A 10 -16.48 24.27 22.00
CA ALA A 10 -17.73 23.55 21.80
C ALA A 10 -17.58 22.47 20.69
N PRO A 11 -18.49 21.49 20.61
CA PRO A 11 -18.50 20.49 19.56
C PRO A 11 -18.48 21.08 18.15
N ASN A 12 -17.60 20.57 17.31
CA ASN A 12 -17.51 20.87 15.90
C ASN A 12 -17.98 19.64 15.09
N PRO A 13 -18.93 19.74 14.16
CA PRO A 13 -19.45 18.62 13.39
C PRO A 13 -18.39 17.91 12.53
N HIS A 14 -17.28 18.57 12.26
CA HIS A 14 -16.18 18.06 11.43
C HIS A 14 -15.00 17.52 12.25
N ILE A 15 -15.10 17.58 13.60
CA ILE A 15 -14.12 17.01 14.52
C ILE A 15 -14.81 15.93 15.34
N THR A 16 -14.29 14.73 15.28
CA THR A 16 -14.89 13.56 15.94
C THR A 16 -13.90 12.85 16.85
N PHE A 17 -14.42 12.19 17.87
CA PHE A 17 -13.67 11.42 18.85
C PHE A 17 -14.19 9.99 18.85
N LEU A 18 -13.30 9.01 19.05
CA LEU A 18 -13.63 7.60 19.09
C LEU A 18 -12.83 6.89 20.17
N CYS A 19 -13.54 6.26 21.12
CA CYS A 19 -12.98 5.21 21.97
C CYS A 19 -13.07 3.87 21.23
N ALA A 20 -11.97 3.11 21.12
CA ALA A 20 -11.98 1.84 20.39
C ALA A 20 -12.90 0.76 20.98
N ASN A 21 -13.26 0.87 22.27
CA ASN A 21 -14.25 0.05 22.96
C ASN A 21 -15.63 0.74 23.11
N GLY A 22 -15.79 1.92 22.50
CA GLY A 22 -16.95 2.78 22.69
C GLY A 22 -18.07 2.52 21.67
N LYS A 23 -19.01 3.46 21.62
CA LYS A 23 -20.24 3.38 20.83
C LYS A 23 -20.10 3.88 19.37
N GLY A 24 -18.90 4.30 18.97
CA GLY A 24 -18.63 4.89 17.68
C GLY A 24 -18.14 6.33 17.76
N TYR A 25 -18.08 7.01 16.62
CA TYR A 25 -17.64 8.39 16.54
C TYR A 25 -18.65 9.36 17.18
N THR A 26 -18.15 10.31 17.96
CA THR A 26 -18.92 11.37 18.58
C THR A 26 -18.21 12.71 18.44
N THR A 27 -18.97 13.81 18.39
CA THR A 27 -18.42 15.17 18.42
C THR A 27 -18.29 15.72 19.83
N LYS A 28 -18.74 14.97 20.87
CA LYS A 28 -18.76 15.38 22.26
C LYS A 28 -17.68 14.67 23.06
N THR A 29 -17.11 15.36 24.03
CA THR A 29 -16.23 14.78 25.05
C THR A 29 -17.04 14.20 26.22
N GLY A 30 -16.38 13.45 27.13
CA GLY A 30 -16.97 12.86 28.32
C GLY A 30 -17.19 11.35 28.23
N GLU A 31 -16.84 10.72 27.10
CA GLU A 31 -16.77 9.27 27.04
C GLU A 31 -15.51 8.77 27.74
N VAL A 32 -15.61 7.64 28.45
CA VAL A 32 -14.46 6.97 29.05
C VAL A 32 -14.03 5.81 28.19
N CYS A 33 -12.87 5.97 27.54
CA CYS A 33 -12.23 4.90 26.79
C CYS A 33 -11.63 3.87 27.75
N GLY A 34 -11.91 2.60 27.55
CA GLY A 34 -11.33 1.48 28.31
C GLY A 34 -10.58 0.51 27.39
N LEU A 35 -10.20 -0.63 27.97
CA LEU A 35 -9.59 -1.73 27.23
C LEU A 35 -10.67 -2.50 26.44
N ARG A 36 -10.35 -2.97 25.24
CA ARG A 36 -11.21 -3.90 24.49
C ARG A 36 -11.28 -5.27 25.18
N LYS A 37 -10.14 -5.73 25.67
CA LYS A 37 -9.97 -6.96 26.44
C LYS A 37 -8.77 -6.81 27.38
N ALA A 38 -8.67 -7.69 28.36
CA ALA A 38 -7.53 -7.70 29.27
C ALA A 38 -6.20 -7.86 28.50
N GLY A 39 -5.23 -7.03 28.85
CA GLY A 39 -3.91 -6.99 28.20
C GLY A 39 -3.80 -6.10 26.95
N ASP A 40 -4.91 -5.53 26.46
CA ASP A 40 -4.88 -4.54 25.41
C ASP A 40 -4.39 -3.15 25.91
N ALA A 41 -4.10 -2.27 24.97
CA ALA A 41 -3.92 -0.83 25.25
C ALA A 41 -5.26 -0.10 25.15
N VAL A 42 -5.41 1.02 25.86
CA VAL A 42 -6.48 1.99 25.59
C VAL A 42 -6.20 2.65 24.26
N GLN A 43 -7.15 2.63 23.33
CA GLN A 43 -7.04 3.33 22.06
C GLN A 43 -8.10 4.42 21.95
N PHE A 44 -7.63 5.61 21.63
CA PHE A 44 -8.43 6.81 21.42
C PHE A 44 -8.06 7.45 20.07
N ASN A 45 -9.07 7.86 19.30
CA ASN A 45 -8.86 8.44 17.98
C ASN A 45 -9.50 9.84 17.92
N ILE A 46 -8.83 10.74 17.18
CA ILE A 46 -9.36 12.04 16.77
C ILE A 46 -9.50 12.01 15.25
N GLY A 47 -10.72 12.21 14.75
CA GLY A 47 -11.03 12.34 13.34
C GLY A 47 -11.23 13.82 12.98
N ILE A 48 -10.58 14.28 11.91
CA ILE A 48 -10.65 15.66 11.41
C ILE A 48 -11.02 15.62 9.94
N GLN A 49 -12.15 16.21 9.58
CA GLN A 49 -12.59 16.38 8.21
C GLN A 49 -12.26 17.80 7.74
N PHE A 50 -11.62 17.90 6.58
CA PHE A 50 -11.29 19.17 5.96
C PHE A 50 -12.41 19.68 5.07
N PRO A 51 -12.48 21.02 4.87
CA PRO A 51 -13.40 21.63 3.89
C PRO A 51 -13.25 21.02 2.50
N ASN A 52 -14.36 20.88 1.78
CA ASN A 52 -14.43 20.21 0.49
C ASN A 52 -15.14 21.03 -0.61
N CYS A 53 -15.36 22.32 -0.36
CA CYS A 53 -15.87 23.29 -1.32
C CYS A 53 -14.94 24.52 -1.34
N TRP A 54 -14.43 24.89 -2.50
CA TRP A 54 -13.50 25.98 -2.69
C TRP A 54 -14.16 27.14 -3.45
N ASP A 55 -13.73 28.40 -3.21
CA ASP A 55 -14.26 29.59 -3.88
C ASP A 55 -13.93 29.67 -5.39
N GLY A 56 -13.03 28.81 -5.88
CA GLY A 56 -12.62 28.71 -7.27
C GLY A 56 -11.61 29.79 -7.71
N VAL A 57 -11.16 30.66 -6.81
CA VAL A 57 -10.34 31.83 -7.15
C VAL A 57 -9.07 31.91 -6.29
N ASN A 58 -9.20 31.87 -4.98
CA ASN A 58 -8.11 32.18 -4.06
C ASN A 58 -7.39 30.94 -3.60
N LEU A 59 -6.18 30.67 -4.10
CA LEU A 59 -5.31 29.60 -3.57
C LEU A 59 -4.66 29.99 -2.25
N LYS A 60 -4.41 31.29 -2.03
CA LYS A 60 -3.79 31.82 -0.83
C LYS A 60 -4.56 33.07 -0.38
N PRO A 61 -5.65 32.89 0.40
CA PRO A 61 -6.45 34.03 0.84
C PRO A 61 -5.68 34.88 1.85
N ALA A 62 -6.16 36.13 2.06
CA ALA A 62 -5.67 36.99 3.13
C ALA A 62 -5.96 36.34 4.52
N HIS A 63 -5.16 36.69 5.51
CA HIS A 63 -5.35 36.20 6.87
C HIS A 63 -6.78 36.45 7.37
N GLY A 64 -7.42 35.44 7.93
CA GLY A 64 -8.80 35.51 8.41
C GLY A 64 -9.89 35.43 7.33
N VAL A 65 -9.53 35.30 6.06
CA VAL A 65 -10.49 35.11 4.97
C VAL A 65 -10.56 33.64 4.59
N ALA A 66 -11.75 33.03 4.67
CA ALA A 66 -11.96 31.65 4.24
C ALA A 66 -12.03 31.56 2.70
N ASN A 67 -11.27 30.67 2.10
CA ASN A 67 -11.37 30.31 0.67
C ASN A 67 -11.99 28.93 0.44
N ALA A 68 -12.31 28.21 1.51
CA ALA A 68 -12.97 26.92 1.44
C ALA A 68 -13.96 26.75 2.59
N THR A 69 -14.96 25.89 2.37
CA THR A 69 -15.99 25.56 3.35
C THR A 69 -16.45 24.11 3.18
N TYR A 70 -17.35 23.67 4.04
CA TYR A 70 -17.94 22.34 3.98
C TYR A 70 -19.19 22.34 3.11
N ASP A 71 -19.43 21.22 2.45
CA ASP A 71 -20.68 21.02 1.73
C ASP A 71 -21.88 20.83 2.70
N THR A 72 -23.05 21.03 2.17
CA THR A 72 -24.30 20.69 2.85
C THR A 72 -25.02 19.63 2.01
N LYS A 73 -25.10 18.40 2.54
CA LYS A 73 -25.72 17.25 1.84
C LYS A 73 -25.10 16.99 0.45
N GLY A 74 -23.80 17.08 0.35
CA GLY A 74 -23.08 16.86 -0.91
C GLY A 74 -23.03 18.05 -1.87
N GLN A 75 -23.71 19.17 -1.57
CA GLN A 75 -23.75 20.37 -2.41
C GLN A 75 -22.91 21.50 -1.83
N CYS A 76 -22.13 22.10 -2.67
CA CYS A 76 -21.32 23.27 -2.33
C CYS A 76 -22.17 24.55 -2.32
N PRO A 77 -21.96 25.46 -1.33
CA PRO A 77 -22.62 26.78 -1.31
C PRO A 77 -22.20 27.65 -2.50
N THR A 78 -23.07 28.56 -2.91
CA THR A 78 -22.83 29.44 -4.07
C THR A 78 -21.54 30.25 -3.98
N ALA A 79 -21.13 30.65 -2.77
CA ALA A 79 -19.89 31.39 -2.58
C ALA A 79 -18.62 30.52 -2.70
N PHE A 80 -18.76 29.18 -2.67
CA PHE A 80 -17.68 28.19 -2.77
C PHE A 80 -18.09 27.09 -3.75
N PRO A 81 -18.27 27.41 -5.04
CA PRO A 81 -18.96 26.52 -5.97
C PRO A 81 -18.14 25.32 -6.42
N VAL A 82 -16.83 25.32 -6.20
CA VAL A 82 -15.96 24.28 -6.71
C VAL A 82 -15.81 23.14 -5.70
N LYS A 83 -16.35 21.97 -6.05
CA LYS A 83 -16.16 20.75 -5.26
C LYS A 83 -14.71 20.29 -5.37
N ILE A 84 -14.07 20.05 -4.23
CA ILE A 84 -12.74 19.47 -4.14
C ILE A 84 -12.79 18.18 -3.34
N PRO A 85 -11.78 17.28 -3.47
CA PRO A 85 -11.72 16.07 -2.69
C PRO A 85 -11.80 16.30 -1.18
N THR A 86 -12.58 15.51 -0.49
CA THR A 86 -12.67 15.55 0.98
C THR A 86 -11.46 14.84 1.57
N VAL A 87 -10.66 15.57 2.33
CA VAL A 87 -9.56 14.99 3.12
C VAL A 87 -10.08 14.68 4.51
N ASN A 88 -9.87 13.43 4.96
CA ASN A 88 -10.12 13.02 6.32
C ASN A 88 -8.81 12.56 6.96
N MET A 89 -8.50 13.12 8.12
CA MET A 89 -7.37 12.70 8.93
C MET A 89 -7.89 11.98 10.17
N ASN A 90 -7.30 10.84 10.48
CA ASN A 90 -7.64 10.08 11.68
C ASN A 90 -6.35 9.76 12.45
N ILE A 91 -6.23 10.31 13.64
CA ILE A 91 -5.07 10.16 14.51
C ILE A 91 -5.44 9.18 15.61
N ALA A 92 -4.73 8.06 15.69
CA ALA A 92 -4.92 7.03 16.71
C ALA A 92 -3.84 7.14 17.78
N TYR A 93 -4.26 7.33 19.02
CA TYR A 93 -3.41 7.27 20.22
C TYR A 93 -3.56 5.89 20.86
N VAL A 94 -2.47 5.17 20.95
CA VAL A 94 -2.41 3.87 21.64
C VAL A 94 -1.67 4.05 22.95
N LEU A 95 -2.36 3.82 24.05
CA LEU A 95 -1.92 4.15 25.41
C LEU A 95 -1.77 2.87 26.24
N PRO A 96 -0.61 2.22 26.22
CA PRO A 96 -0.42 0.89 26.85
C PRO A 96 -0.30 0.93 28.36
N THR A 97 -0.04 2.11 28.94
CA THR A 97 0.27 2.26 30.38
C THR A 97 -0.93 2.63 31.25
N ILE A 98 -2.11 2.83 30.62
CA ILE A 98 -3.32 3.19 31.35
C ILE A 98 -4.44 2.18 31.07
N SER A 99 -5.39 2.05 32.00
CA SER A 99 -6.56 1.18 31.87
C SER A 99 -7.82 1.91 31.42
N SER A 100 -7.84 3.24 31.52
CA SER A 100 -8.96 4.09 31.08
C SER A 100 -8.51 5.51 30.76
N LEU A 101 -9.24 6.19 29.88
CA LEU A 101 -9.04 7.58 29.49
C LEU A 101 -10.39 8.31 29.48
N ASP A 102 -10.59 9.26 30.37
CA ASP A 102 -11.73 10.19 30.33
C ASP A 102 -11.47 11.29 29.32
N THR A 103 -12.21 11.29 28.21
CA THR A 103 -12.01 12.22 27.10
C THR A 103 -12.30 13.68 27.48
N SER A 104 -13.05 13.95 28.57
CA SER A 104 -13.26 15.32 29.05
C SER A 104 -12.01 15.94 29.71
N LYS A 105 -11.04 15.09 30.08
CA LYS A 105 -9.80 15.49 30.74
C LYS A 105 -8.60 15.54 29.81
N VAL A 106 -8.78 15.11 28.56
CA VAL A 106 -7.71 15.16 27.56
C VAL A 106 -7.45 16.61 27.17
N GLN A 107 -6.18 16.96 27.17
CA GLN A 107 -5.70 18.26 26.70
C GLN A 107 -4.78 18.08 25.51
N LEU A 108 -4.88 18.97 24.54
CA LEU A 108 -4.02 19.05 23.37
C LEU A 108 -3.03 20.19 23.54
N SER A 109 -1.79 19.96 23.16
CA SER A 109 -0.78 21.00 23.08
C SER A 109 -1.17 22.01 22.00
N LEU A 110 -1.10 23.28 22.33
CA LEU A 110 -1.29 24.41 21.41
C LEU A 110 0.04 25.08 21.14
N ASP A 111 0.07 25.99 20.18
CA ASP A 111 1.25 26.83 19.93
C ASP A 111 1.64 27.58 21.20
N PRO A 112 2.90 27.50 21.63
CA PRO A 112 3.37 28.18 22.83
C PRO A 112 3.42 29.69 22.63
N ILE A 113 3.30 30.44 23.72
CA ILE A 113 3.60 31.86 23.72
C ILE A 113 5.11 32.04 23.91
N MET A 114 5.72 32.83 23.05
CA MET A 114 7.14 33.17 23.16
C MET A 114 7.32 34.51 23.86
N HIS A 115 8.07 34.53 24.96
CA HIS A 115 8.48 35.73 25.70
C HIS A 115 10.02 35.92 25.52
N GLY A 116 10.40 36.44 24.33
CA GLY A 116 11.82 36.41 23.90
C GLY A 116 12.24 34.98 23.62
N ASP A 117 13.26 34.49 24.36
CA ASP A 117 13.76 33.11 24.27
C ASP A 117 13.03 32.13 25.21
N GLU A 118 12.15 32.60 26.07
CA GLU A 118 11.36 31.78 26.97
C GLU A 118 10.07 31.30 26.29
N ARG A 119 9.74 30.02 26.53
CA ARG A 119 8.59 29.35 25.95
C ARG A 119 7.56 29.03 27.03
N GLU A 120 6.35 29.59 26.89
CA GLU A 120 5.20 29.26 27.74
C GLU A 120 4.32 28.22 27.00
N GLU A 121 4.20 27.03 27.60
CA GLU A 121 3.37 25.94 27.08
C GLU A 121 1.87 26.28 27.23
N ARG A 122 1.11 26.00 26.18
CA ARG A 122 -0.34 26.20 26.17
C ARG A 122 -1.06 24.86 25.90
N TRP A 123 -2.18 24.70 26.58
CA TRP A 123 -2.99 23.49 26.46
C TRP A 123 -4.46 23.87 26.27
N GLY A 124 -5.15 23.13 25.39
CA GLY A 124 -6.57 23.27 25.11
C GLY A 124 -7.31 21.95 25.30
N SER A 125 -8.64 22.05 25.44
CA SER A 125 -9.48 20.86 25.46
C SER A 125 -9.49 20.15 24.10
N LEU A 126 -10.09 18.95 24.01
CA LEU A 126 -10.26 18.26 22.73
C LEU A 126 -11.02 19.09 21.67
N TYR A 127 -11.81 20.08 22.07
CA TYR A 127 -12.50 20.96 21.13
C TYR A 127 -11.56 21.94 20.40
N THR A 128 -10.32 22.07 20.87
CA THR A 128 -9.28 22.85 20.16
C THR A 128 -8.58 22.01 19.06
N ALA A 129 -9.00 20.77 18.83
CA ALA A 129 -8.43 19.96 17.76
C ALA A 129 -8.57 20.67 16.42
N HIS A 130 -7.45 20.84 15.73
CA HIS A 130 -7.35 21.47 14.43
C HIS A 130 -6.20 20.84 13.64
N ALA A 131 -6.20 21.04 12.34
CA ALA A 131 -5.13 20.55 11.49
C ALA A 131 -4.99 21.38 10.21
N ASP A 132 -3.79 21.36 9.67
CA ASP A 132 -3.42 21.94 8.38
C ASP A 132 -3.17 20.82 7.38
N PHE A 133 -3.71 21.00 6.17
CA PHE A 133 -3.39 20.15 5.03
C PHE A 133 -2.66 20.95 3.97
N MET A 134 -1.45 20.53 3.64
CA MET A 134 -0.67 21.00 2.52
C MET A 134 -0.59 19.92 1.45
N ASN A 135 -0.99 20.26 0.22
CA ASN A 135 -0.96 19.31 -0.88
C ASN A 135 0.48 19.11 -1.36
N GLY A 136 1.02 17.92 -1.11
CA GLY A 136 2.32 17.47 -1.62
C GLY A 136 2.23 16.48 -2.78
N TRP A 137 1.05 16.25 -3.33
CA TRP A 137 0.83 15.33 -4.44
C TRP A 137 1.37 15.92 -5.74
N THR A 138 1.93 15.07 -6.59
CA THR A 138 2.23 15.47 -7.97
C THR A 138 0.93 15.73 -8.72
N GLU A 139 0.98 16.57 -9.77
CA GLU A 139 -0.19 16.84 -10.60
C GLU A 139 -0.79 15.55 -11.18
N GLU A 140 0.05 14.63 -11.64
CA GLU A 140 -0.35 13.32 -12.14
C GLU A 140 -1.07 12.47 -11.07
N GLY A 141 -0.54 12.45 -9.84
CA GLY A 141 -1.15 11.74 -8.71
C GLY A 141 -2.51 12.33 -8.32
N ALA A 142 -2.61 13.65 -8.22
CA ALA A 142 -3.87 14.34 -7.91
C ALA A 142 -4.92 14.12 -9.00
N ARG A 143 -4.52 14.16 -10.28
CA ARG A 143 -5.38 13.89 -11.43
C ARG A 143 -5.88 12.45 -11.47
N PHE A 144 -4.99 11.47 -11.21
CA PHE A 144 -5.39 10.07 -11.09
C PHE A 144 -6.45 9.90 -10.02
N MET A 145 -6.25 10.46 -8.82
CA MET A 145 -7.20 10.34 -7.72
C MET A 145 -8.55 10.98 -8.04
N THR A 146 -8.56 12.18 -8.63
CA THR A 146 -9.81 12.88 -8.93
C THR A 146 -10.50 12.33 -10.16
N GLU A 147 -9.85 12.33 -11.31
CA GLU A 147 -10.48 12.06 -12.60
C GLU A 147 -10.69 10.56 -12.85
N LEU A 148 -9.69 9.74 -12.51
CA LEU A 148 -9.72 8.32 -12.81
C LEU A 148 -10.24 7.45 -11.68
N CYS A 149 -10.43 8.00 -10.49
CA CYS A 149 -10.92 7.26 -9.35
C CYS A 149 -12.19 7.87 -8.74
N MET A 150 -12.10 9.01 -8.05
CA MET A 150 -13.24 9.56 -7.30
C MET A 150 -14.42 9.94 -8.20
N ASN A 151 -14.16 10.63 -9.32
CA ASN A 151 -15.21 11.01 -10.27
C ASN A 151 -15.89 9.80 -10.95
N ARG A 152 -15.27 8.62 -10.86
CA ARG A 152 -15.83 7.36 -11.38
C ARG A 152 -16.48 6.50 -10.28
N GLY A 153 -16.53 6.99 -9.05
CA GLY A 153 -17.08 6.24 -7.91
C GLY A 153 -16.30 4.97 -7.59
N LEU A 154 -14.98 5.01 -7.69
CA LEU A 154 -14.12 3.87 -7.38
C LEU A 154 -13.48 4.04 -5.99
N ASP A 155 -13.32 2.94 -5.27
CA ASP A 155 -12.51 2.87 -4.05
C ASP A 155 -11.03 2.67 -4.44
N CYS A 156 -10.26 3.74 -4.44
CA CYS A 156 -8.84 3.73 -4.85
C CYS A 156 -7.92 3.08 -3.82
N GLY A 157 -8.36 2.90 -2.60
CA GLY A 157 -7.62 2.20 -1.55
C GLY A 157 -7.78 0.68 -1.62
N THR A 158 -8.79 0.19 -2.34
CA THR A 158 -9.13 -1.23 -2.40
C THR A 158 -9.10 -1.74 -3.83
N THR A 159 -8.26 -2.73 -4.09
CA THR A 159 -8.25 -3.45 -5.37
C THR A 159 -8.82 -4.85 -5.21
N VAL A 160 -9.50 -5.33 -6.24
CA VAL A 160 -10.03 -6.69 -6.31
C VAL A 160 -9.46 -7.42 -7.52
N PRO A 161 -9.20 -8.73 -7.43
CA PRO A 161 -8.82 -9.51 -8.61
C PRO A 161 -10.02 -9.61 -9.55
N TYR A 162 -9.80 -9.26 -10.80
CA TYR A 162 -10.79 -9.38 -11.88
C TYR A 162 -10.63 -10.67 -12.64
N ALA A 163 -9.40 -11.03 -12.93
CA ALA A 163 -8.99 -12.28 -13.53
C ALA A 163 -7.62 -12.67 -12.97
N TYR A 164 -7.32 -13.95 -13.00
CA TYR A 164 -6.01 -14.46 -12.60
C TYR A 164 -5.67 -15.74 -13.34
N SER A 165 -4.39 -16.00 -13.45
CA SER A 165 -3.85 -17.28 -13.88
C SER A 165 -2.88 -17.80 -12.84
N LYS A 166 -2.96 -19.10 -12.51
CA LYS A 166 -1.89 -19.78 -11.77
C LYS A 166 -0.68 -19.92 -12.70
N ALA A 167 0.52 -20.01 -12.12
CA ALA A 167 1.68 -20.35 -12.92
C ALA A 167 1.44 -21.71 -13.63
N GLN A 168 1.59 -21.72 -14.93
CA GLN A 168 1.44 -22.94 -15.76
C GLN A 168 2.61 -23.89 -15.52
N ALA A 169 3.80 -23.31 -15.35
CA ALA A 169 5.03 -24.00 -15.12
C ALA A 169 5.86 -23.24 -14.09
N ASN A 170 6.52 -23.98 -13.22
CA ASN A 170 7.47 -23.44 -12.27
C ASN A 170 8.53 -24.49 -11.90
N VAL A 171 9.78 -24.05 -11.83
CA VAL A 171 10.93 -24.85 -11.43
C VAL A 171 11.86 -23.98 -10.61
N TRP A 172 12.81 -24.58 -9.92
CA TRP A 172 14.01 -23.86 -9.49
C TRP A 172 15.24 -24.50 -10.15
N LEU A 173 16.24 -23.69 -10.41
CA LEU A 173 17.46 -24.04 -11.13
C LEU A 173 18.65 -23.64 -10.26
N SER A 174 19.65 -24.55 -10.11
CA SER A 174 20.82 -24.28 -9.30
C SER A 174 22.12 -24.38 -10.09
N SER A 175 23.00 -23.43 -9.89
CA SER A 175 24.36 -23.46 -10.45
C SER A 175 25.23 -24.57 -9.90
N LEU A 176 24.88 -25.13 -8.72
CA LEU A 176 25.58 -26.25 -8.09
C LEU A 176 25.21 -27.59 -8.73
N GLU A 177 24.03 -27.68 -9.33
CA GLU A 177 23.49 -28.87 -9.99
C GLU A 177 23.02 -28.53 -11.41
N PRO A 178 23.95 -28.15 -12.30
CA PRO A 178 23.59 -27.49 -13.56
C PRO A 178 22.79 -28.35 -14.55
N GLY A 179 22.84 -29.64 -14.43
CA GLY A 179 22.07 -30.60 -15.24
C GLY A 179 20.75 -31.08 -14.57
N LEU A 180 20.46 -30.67 -13.35
CA LEU A 180 19.26 -31.10 -12.64
C LEU A 180 18.02 -30.32 -13.11
N SER A 181 16.96 -31.05 -13.48
CA SER A 181 15.63 -30.52 -13.71
C SER A 181 14.72 -30.82 -12.52
N GLN A 182 13.88 -29.84 -12.14
CA GLN A 182 12.96 -29.93 -11.01
C GLN A 182 11.51 -29.62 -11.44
N PRO A 183 10.86 -30.52 -12.18
CA PRO A 183 9.57 -30.24 -12.84
C PRO A 183 8.38 -30.04 -11.89
N GLN A 184 8.48 -30.54 -10.67
CA GLN A 184 7.43 -30.44 -9.64
C GLN A 184 8.06 -30.13 -8.28
N PRO A 185 8.57 -28.92 -8.09
CA PRO A 185 9.25 -28.58 -6.84
C PRO A 185 8.26 -28.50 -5.68
N GLN A 186 8.69 -28.95 -4.49
CA GLN A 186 7.92 -28.77 -3.24
C GLN A 186 7.91 -27.32 -2.77
N ALA A 187 8.88 -26.52 -3.21
CA ALA A 187 8.98 -25.10 -2.96
C ALA A 187 9.73 -24.42 -4.11
N LEU A 188 9.47 -23.16 -4.34
CA LEU A 188 10.28 -22.29 -5.17
C LEU A 188 11.40 -21.71 -4.33
N LEU A 189 12.64 -21.84 -4.79
CA LEU A 189 13.83 -21.41 -4.07
C LEU A 189 14.49 -20.23 -4.77
N VAL A 190 14.91 -19.26 -3.98
CA VAL A 190 15.81 -18.19 -4.38
C VAL A 190 16.95 -18.18 -3.37
N GLN A 191 18.15 -18.51 -3.81
CA GLN A 191 19.30 -18.54 -2.95
C GLN A 191 20.53 -18.04 -3.70
N ASP A 192 21.31 -17.20 -3.05
CA ASP A 192 22.64 -16.87 -3.51
C ASP A 192 23.62 -16.89 -2.33
N ASN A 193 24.76 -17.52 -2.53
CA ASN A 193 25.82 -17.64 -1.54
C ASN A 193 27.00 -16.78 -1.96
N TRP A 194 26.85 -15.46 -1.92
CA TRP A 194 27.94 -14.52 -2.14
C TRP A 194 28.49 -14.10 -0.79
N GLN A 195 29.63 -14.67 -0.39
CA GLN A 195 30.30 -14.22 0.82
C GLN A 195 31.22 -13.04 0.52
N ASN A 196 31.18 -12.05 1.39
CA ASN A 196 31.99 -10.82 1.37
C ASN A 196 33.44 -11.07 0.93
N GLY A 197 33.77 -10.72 -0.31
CA GLY A 197 35.15 -10.58 -0.80
C GLY A 197 35.97 -11.83 -1.05
N GLY A 198 35.51 -13.01 -0.65
CA GLY A 198 36.18 -14.28 -0.87
C GLY A 198 35.41 -15.19 -1.82
N ARG A 199 35.83 -15.31 -3.06
CA ARG A 199 35.21 -16.16 -4.07
C ARG A 199 35.49 -17.64 -3.82
N THR A 200 34.85 -18.23 -2.82
CA THR A 200 34.80 -19.68 -2.71
C THR A 200 33.37 -20.12 -3.00
N GLN A 201 33.16 -20.56 -4.25
CA GLN A 201 31.88 -21.09 -4.79
C GLN A 201 30.68 -20.13 -4.72
N ASN A 202 30.65 -19.20 -5.65
CA ASN A 202 29.45 -18.44 -5.95
C ASN A 202 28.38 -19.40 -6.44
N SER A 203 27.39 -19.72 -5.61
CA SER A 203 26.25 -20.51 -6.00
C SER A 203 25.01 -19.62 -6.11
N GLU A 204 24.22 -19.89 -7.12
CA GLU A 204 22.96 -19.18 -7.36
C GLU A 204 21.85 -20.20 -7.62
N THR A 205 20.73 -20.05 -6.96
CA THR A 205 19.49 -20.78 -7.21
C THR A 205 18.41 -19.75 -7.57
N LEU A 206 17.80 -19.91 -8.73
CA LEU A 206 16.75 -19.05 -9.25
C LEU A 206 15.48 -19.87 -9.42
N SER A 207 14.33 -19.28 -9.13
CA SER A 207 13.05 -19.85 -9.55
C SER A 207 12.68 -19.31 -10.93
N LEU A 208 12.21 -20.19 -11.81
CA LEU A 208 11.71 -19.83 -13.15
C LEU A 208 10.23 -20.15 -13.20
N VAL A 209 9.41 -19.16 -13.59
CA VAL A 209 7.94 -19.25 -13.59
C VAL A 209 7.36 -18.77 -14.91
N LYS A 210 6.28 -19.41 -15.36
CA LYS A 210 5.55 -19.04 -16.59
C LYS A 210 4.06 -18.90 -16.31
N PHE A 211 3.46 -17.85 -16.86
CA PHE A 211 2.02 -17.57 -16.73
C PHE A 211 1.38 -17.36 -18.11
N THR A 212 0.13 -17.80 -18.25
CA THR A 212 -0.78 -17.20 -19.24
C THR A 212 -1.14 -15.81 -18.74
N ILE A 213 -1.14 -14.81 -19.63
CA ILE A 213 -1.54 -13.45 -19.27
C ILE A 213 -3.08 -13.39 -19.20
N PRO A 214 -3.66 -13.01 -18.04
CA PRO A 214 -5.12 -12.82 -17.93
C PRO A 214 -5.59 -11.70 -18.87
N THR A 215 -6.69 -11.94 -19.57
CA THR A 215 -7.27 -10.97 -20.50
C THR A 215 -8.15 -9.97 -19.78
N LEU A 216 -8.10 -8.70 -20.22
CA LEU A 216 -9.02 -7.67 -19.77
C LEU A 216 -10.40 -7.95 -20.38
N PRO A 217 -11.49 -7.91 -19.58
CA PRO A 217 -12.84 -8.04 -20.09
C PRO A 217 -13.17 -6.97 -21.13
N ALA A 218 -13.93 -7.35 -22.16
CA ALA A 218 -14.33 -6.42 -23.23
C ALA A 218 -15.08 -5.20 -22.68
N GLY A 219 -14.81 -4.03 -23.23
CA GLY A 219 -15.46 -2.79 -22.85
C GLY A 219 -14.93 -2.13 -21.57
N GLN A 220 -13.92 -2.72 -20.91
CA GLN A 220 -13.29 -2.12 -19.75
C GLN A 220 -12.18 -1.15 -20.18
N ASP A 221 -12.04 -0.05 -19.41
CA ASP A 221 -10.95 0.91 -19.57
C ASP A 221 -9.63 0.33 -19.02
N PRO A 222 -8.61 0.07 -19.85
CA PRO A 222 -7.37 -0.54 -19.38
C PRO A 222 -6.63 0.28 -18.30
N SER A 223 -6.85 1.59 -18.22
CA SER A 223 -6.21 2.46 -17.23
C SER A 223 -6.64 2.20 -15.80
N LEU A 224 -7.81 1.53 -15.61
CA LEU A 224 -8.34 1.18 -14.29
C LEU A 224 -7.80 -0.13 -13.74
N PHE A 225 -7.00 -0.85 -14.49
CA PHE A 225 -6.50 -2.17 -14.14
C PHE A 225 -4.99 -2.20 -14.11
N LYS A 226 -4.44 -3.09 -13.27
CA LYS A 226 -3.02 -3.36 -13.17
C LYS A 226 -2.74 -4.84 -13.06
N TYR A 227 -1.64 -5.27 -13.69
CA TYR A 227 -1.12 -6.61 -13.55
C TYR A 227 -0.19 -6.71 -12.35
N ARG A 228 -0.44 -7.70 -11.50
CA ARG A 228 0.35 -7.99 -10.30
C ARG A 228 0.59 -9.48 -10.15
N VAL A 229 1.78 -9.85 -9.71
CA VAL A 229 2.05 -11.22 -9.24
C VAL A 229 1.80 -11.27 -7.75
N ARG A 230 0.95 -12.19 -7.30
CA ARG A 230 0.78 -12.53 -5.89
C ARG A 230 1.63 -13.74 -5.57
N ILE A 231 2.47 -13.63 -4.57
CA ILE A 231 3.38 -14.67 -4.11
C ILE A 231 3.19 -14.88 -2.62
N TYR A 232 3.26 -16.14 -2.14
CA TYR A 232 3.27 -16.47 -0.73
C TYR A 232 4.59 -17.10 -0.35
N GLY A 233 5.22 -16.59 0.69
CA GLY A 233 6.50 -17.06 1.18
C GLY A 233 7.27 -15.96 1.88
N GLY A 234 8.53 -16.19 2.14
CA GLY A 234 9.38 -15.23 2.83
C GLY A 234 10.81 -15.68 2.91
N LYS A 235 11.61 -14.93 3.65
CA LYS A 235 13.01 -15.19 3.94
C LYS A 235 13.13 -16.39 4.88
N VAL A 236 14.08 -17.28 4.61
CA VAL A 236 14.33 -18.48 5.44
C VAL A 236 15.34 -18.15 6.54
N GLU A 237 16.34 -17.33 6.23
CA GLU A 237 17.40 -16.95 7.15
C GLU A 237 17.29 -15.46 7.52
N THR A 238 17.85 -15.10 8.67
CA THR A 238 17.78 -13.72 9.20
C THR A 238 18.75 -12.77 8.51
N ASP A 239 19.82 -13.27 7.90
CA ASP A 239 20.88 -12.49 7.28
C ASP A 239 20.65 -12.32 5.77
N GLY A 240 21.33 -11.36 5.16
CA GLY A 240 21.28 -11.05 3.74
C GLY A 240 20.26 -9.96 3.39
N ALA A 241 20.21 -9.59 2.11
CA ALA A 241 19.35 -8.52 1.61
C ALA A 241 17.86 -8.87 1.67
N ASP A 242 17.01 -7.84 1.76
CA ASP A 242 15.56 -7.96 1.94
C ASP A 242 14.81 -7.76 0.62
N GLN A 243 15.39 -8.13 -0.52
CA GLN A 243 14.78 -7.94 -1.83
C GLN A 243 15.02 -9.09 -2.78
N ILE A 244 14.03 -9.36 -3.61
CA ILE A 244 14.12 -10.26 -4.76
C ILE A 244 13.67 -9.54 -6.02
N PHE A 245 14.14 -10.02 -7.15
CA PHE A 245 13.96 -9.41 -8.45
C PHE A 245 13.23 -10.36 -9.39
N PHE A 246 12.37 -9.79 -10.24
CA PHE A 246 11.74 -10.48 -11.35
C PHE A 246 12.48 -10.11 -12.63
N TYR A 247 13.29 -11.03 -13.14
CA TYR A 247 14.05 -10.84 -14.36
C TYR A 247 13.31 -11.45 -15.53
N PRO A 248 13.10 -10.72 -16.65
CA PRO A 248 12.42 -11.27 -17.81
C PRO A 248 13.17 -12.45 -18.40
N ALA A 249 12.42 -13.52 -18.71
CA ALA A 249 12.92 -14.72 -19.37
C ALA A 249 12.17 -14.99 -20.66
N SER A 250 12.79 -15.73 -21.59
CA SER A 250 12.08 -16.29 -22.74
C SER A 250 10.99 -17.24 -22.29
N ASN A 251 9.88 -17.31 -23.03
CA ASN A 251 8.82 -18.29 -22.78
C ASN A 251 9.14 -19.68 -23.37
N ASP A 252 10.25 -19.81 -24.13
CA ASP A 252 10.65 -21.03 -24.78
C ASP A 252 11.45 -21.93 -23.85
N TRP A 253 10.73 -22.64 -22.97
CA TRP A 253 11.26 -23.64 -22.05
C TRP A 253 10.18 -24.63 -21.61
N ASP A 254 10.63 -25.86 -21.33
CA ASP A 254 9.81 -26.96 -20.86
C ASP A 254 10.20 -27.30 -19.40
N PRO A 255 9.24 -27.28 -18.46
CA PRO A 255 9.51 -27.58 -17.06
C PRO A 255 10.05 -29.00 -16.83
N ALA A 256 9.80 -29.92 -17.73
CA ALA A 256 10.29 -31.30 -17.63
C ALA A 256 11.79 -31.44 -17.92
N THR A 257 12.36 -30.54 -18.70
CA THR A 257 13.74 -30.67 -19.20
C THR A 257 14.66 -29.51 -18.86
N VAL A 258 14.11 -28.32 -18.58
CA VAL A 258 14.91 -27.13 -18.28
C VAL A 258 15.79 -27.35 -17.06
N ASN A 259 17.04 -26.98 -17.19
CA ASN A 259 18.06 -27.05 -16.15
C ASN A 259 18.92 -25.78 -16.19
N TRP A 260 19.87 -25.66 -15.27
CA TRP A 260 20.73 -24.47 -15.19
C TRP A 260 21.59 -24.27 -16.43
N ALA A 261 22.14 -25.34 -17.00
CA ALA A 261 23.04 -25.25 -18.15
C ALA A 261 22.31 -24.80 -19.43
N ASP A 262 21.08 -25.29 -19.63
CA ASP A 262 20.26 -25.04 -20.82
C ASP A 262 19.11 -24.04 -20.58
N ARG A 263 19.21 -23.25 -19.50
CA ARG A 263 18.16 -22.30 -19.15
C ARG A 263 17.97 -21.20 -20.18
N PRO A 264 16.75 -20.67 -20.34
CA PRO A 264 16.50 -19.52 -21.22
C PRO A 264 17.38 -18.35 -20.91
N ALA A 265 17.73 -17.55 -21.92
CA ALA A 265 18.45 -16.30 -21.74
C ALA A 265 17.70 -15.37 -20.77
N CYS A 266 18.43 -14.80 -19.84
CA CYS A 266 17.95 -13.86 -18.83
C CYS A 266 18.48 -12.45 -19.12
N SER A 267 17.62 -11.45 -19.00
CA SER A 267 18.06 -10.07 -18.91
C SER A 267 18.32 -9.74 -17.44
N TYR A 268 19.49 -9.26 -17.10
CA TYR A 268 19.82 -8.81 -15.75
C TYR A 268 19.18 -7.46 -15.37
N ARG A 269 18.33 -6.90 -16.23
CA ARG A 269 17.51 -5.74 -15.91
C ARG A 269 16.14 -6.25 -15.47
N SER A 270 15.85 -6.11 -14.17
CA SER A 270 14.59 -6.58 -13.60
C SER A 270 13.40 -5.77 -14.08
N ASP A 271 12.27 -6.45 -14.27
CA ASP A 271 10.97 -5.84 -14.53
C ASP A 271 10.34 -5.30 -13.25
N ALA A 272 10.60 -5.97 -12.11
CA ALA A 272 10.06 -5.62 -10.81
C ALA A 272 10.96 -6.06 -9.67
N VAL A 273 10.78 -5.41 -8.52
CA VAL A 273 11.45 -5.71 -7.26
C VAL A 273 10.41 -5.92 -6.18
N LEU A 274 10.60 -6.93 -5.34
CA LEU A 274 9.78 -7.19 -4.17
C LEU A 274 10.67 -7.14 -2.92
N TYR A 275 10.29 -6.29 -1.98
CA TYR A 275 10.93 -6.21 -0.67
C TYR A 275 10.30 -7.20 0.29
N LEU A 276 11.12 -7.95 1.02
CA LEU A 276 10.72 -9.04 1.89
C LEU A 276 11.29 -8.82 3.29
N ASN A 277 10.52 -9.26 4.29
CA ASN A 277 10.98 -9.44 5.66
C ASN A 277 11.01 -10.95 5.98
N HIS A 278 11.23 -11.32 7.24
CA HIS A 278 11.29 -12.72 7.68
C HIS A 278 9.93 -13.43 7.69
N SER A 279 8.82 -12.69 7.62
CA SER A 279 7.47 -13.27 7.70
C SER A 279 7.10 -14.02 6.43
N ARG A 280 6.53 -15.21 6.57
CA ARG A 280 5.87 -15.90 5.46
C ARG A 280 4.46 -15.36 5.32
N GLU A 281 4.20 -14.60 4.27
CA GLU A 281 2.92 -13.96 4.01
C GLU A 281 2.67 -13.75 2.53
N TYR A 282 1.46 -13.36 2.17
CA TYR A 282 1.14 -12.92 0.82
C TYR A 282 1.74 -11.55 0.54
N ARG A 283 2.35 -11.43 -0.63
CA ARG A 283 2.80 -10.16 -1.19
C ARG A 283 2.37 -10.02 -2.63
N MET A 284 2.21 -8.77 -3.06
CA MET A 284 1.95 -8.45 -4.46
C MET A 284 3.07 -7.57 -5.01
N VAL A 285 3.53 -7.93 -6.18
CA VAL A 285 4.51 -7.14 -6.94
C VAL A 285 3.85 -6.60 -8.21
N ASP A 286 4.03 -5.31 -8.48
CA ASP A 286 3.53 -4.66 -9.69
C ASP A 286 4.41 -5.06 -10.89
N VAL A 287 3.80 -5.71 -11.86
CA VAL A 287 4.43 -6.14 -13.12
C VAL A 287 3.71 -5.56 -14.35
N ASP A 288 2.86 -4.55 -14.14
CA ASP A 288 1.97 -3.99 -15.16
C ASP A 288 2.72 -3.57 -16.43
N LYS A 289 3.83 -2.86 -16.25
CA LYS A 289 4.65 -2.39 -17.40
C LYS A 289 5.19 -3.54 -18.25
N ALA A 290 5.68 -4.60 -17.60
CA ALA A 290 6.23 -5.77 -18.30
C ALA A 290 5.15 -6.54 -19.04
N VAL A 291 4.00 -6.76 -18.39
CA VAL A 291 2.87 -7.48 -19.00
C VAL A 291 2.29 -6.69 -20.16
N ARG A 292 2.09 -5.38 -20.03
CA ARG A 292 1.59 -4.54 -21.14
C ARG A 292 2.54 -4.52 -22.32
N LYS A 293 3.84 -4.52 -22.07
CA LYS A 293 4.85 -4.65 -23.12
C LYS A 293 4.72 -6.01 -23.84
N ALA A 294 4.60 -7.11 -23.09
CA ALA A 294 4.42 -8.44 -23.68
C ALA A 294 3.13 -8.52 -24.53
N LEU A 295 2.03 -7.95 -24.04
CA LEU A 295 0.76 -7.87 -24.79
C LEU A 295 0.89 -7.04 -26.07
N ALA A 296 1.60 -5.91 -26.03
CA ALA A 296 1.87 -5.08 -27.20
C ALA A 296 2.75 -5.80 -28.26
N GLU A 297 3.57 -6.76 -27.82
CA GLU A 297 4.34 -7.66 -28.69
C GLU A 297 3.53 -8.90 -29.16
N GLY A 298 2.23 -8.96 -28.85
CA GLY A 298 1.34 -10.06 -29.22
C GLY A 298 1.53 -11.35 -28.43
N LYS A 299 2.23 -11.27 -27.29
CA LYS A 299 2.46 -12.43 -26.42
C LYS A 299 1.23 -12.70 -25.54
N THR A 300 0.92 -13.99 -25.38
CA THR A 300 -0.15 -14.47 -24.48
C THR A 300 0.38 -15.09 -23.20
N GLU A 301 1.70 -15.23 -23.10
CA GLU A 301 2.42 -15.80 -21.96
C GLU A 301 3.59 -14.91 -21.56
N ILE A 302 3.99 -15.01 -20.31
CA ILE A 302 5.14 -14.30 -19.76
C ILE A 302 5.88 -15.18 -18.76
N SER A 303 7.21 -15.12 -18.82
CA SER A 303 8.08 -15.85 -17.90
C SER A 303 9.02 -14.90 -17.17
N TRP A 304 9.30 -15.22 -15.91
CA TRP A 304 10.30 -14.54 -15.11
C TRP A 304 11.21 -15.51 -14.36
N TYR A 305 12.48 -15.14 -14.26
CA TYR A 305 13.32 -15.62 -13.19
C TYR A 305 13.04 -14.79 -11.92
N ILE A 306 12.87 -15.47 -10.80
CA ILE A 306 12.83 -14.84 -9.48
C ILE A 306 14.18 -15.12 -8.84
N GLY A 307 14.97 -14.09 -8.60
CA GLY A 307 16.34 -14.18 -8.14
C GLY A 307 16.66 -13.17 -7.04
N GLY A 308 17.74 -13.39 -6.30
CA GLY A 308 18.28 -12.45 -5.35
C GLY A 308 19.18 -11.39 -6.01
N ASP A 309 19.80 -10.55 -5.19
CA ASP A 309 20.70 -9.49 -5.60
C ASP A 309 22.20 -9.81 -5.43
N ARG A 310 22.50 -11.10 -5.20
CA ARG A 310 23.85 -11.61 -4.96
C ARG A 310 24.48 -11.15 -3.63
N GLN A 311 23.65 -10.90 -2.61
CA GLN A 311 24.10 -10.46 -1.28
C GLN A 311 23.84 -11.50 -0.17
N GLY A 312 23.72 -12.78 -0.52
CA GLY A 312 23.49 -13.86 0.44
C GLY A 312 22.03 -14.02 0.83
N ASN A 313 21.16 -14.11 -0.17
CA ASN A 313 19.71 -14.29 0.04
C ASN A 313 19.33 -15.76 0.13
N HIS A 314 18.35 -16.06 0.98
CA HIS A 314 17.67 -17.34 1.03
C HIS A 314 16.17 -17.16 1.25
N TYR A 315 15.39 -17.38 0.19
CA TYR A 315 13.93 -17.26 0.20
C TYR A 315 13.26 -18.52 -0.27
N GLN A 316 12.08 -18.76 0.28
CA GLN A 316 11.24 -19.89 -0.08
C GLN A 316 9.81 -19.43 -0.34
N PHE A 317 9.26 -19.84 -1.47
CA PHE A 317 7.90 -19.50 -1.91
C PHE A 317 7.11 -20.77 -2.23
N GLU A 318 5.77 -20.64 -2.13
CA GLU A 318 4.87 -21.72 -2.49
C GLU A 318 4.83 -21.93 -4.01
N PRO A 319 4.89 -23.19 -4.48
CA PRO A 319 4.86 -23.51 -5.92
C PRO A 319 3.44 -23.42 -6.48
N ALA A 320 3.30 -23.57 -7.81
CA ALA A 320 2.00 -23.57 -8.51
C ALA A 320 1.03 -24.67 -8.04
N SER A 321 1.55 -25.79 -7.52
CA SER A 321 0.76 -26.89 -6.99
C SER A 321 0.13 -26.62 -5.62
N SER A 322 0.63 -25.63 -4.90
CA SER A 322 0.13 -25.26 -3.57
C SER A 322 -1.24 -24.59 -3.61
N ALA A 323 -2.00 -24.69 -2.51
CA ALA A 323 -3.20 -23.91 -2.29
C ALA A 323 -2.91 -22.39 -2.24
N GLN A 324 -1.71 -22.03 -1.78
CA GLN A 324 -1.20 -20.65 -1.73
C GLN A 324 -0.35 -20.31 -2.97
N SER A 325 -0.68 -20.90 -4.10
CA SER A 325 0.09 -20.83 -5.34
C SER A 325 0.37 -19.42 -5.81
N LEU A 326 1.47 -19.30 -6.54
CA LEU A 326 1.86 -18.13 -7.29
C LEU A 326 0.81 -17.83 -8.39
N VAL A 327 0.33 -16.60 -8.47
CA VAL A 327 -0.68 -16.20 -9.47
C VAL A 327 -0.33 -14.85 -10.11
N LEU A 328 -0.53 -14.75 -11.41
CA LEU A 328 -0.57 -13.47 -12.12
C LEU A 328 -2.02 -12.99 -12.12
N MET A 329 -2.27 -11.81 -11.60
CA MET A 329 -3.59 -11.24 -11.40
C MET A 329 -3.75 -9.96 -12.22
N LEU A 330 -4.92 -9.81 -12.84
CA LEU A 330 -5.43 -8.53 -13.29
C LEU A 330 -6.29 -7.97 -12.17
N THR A 331 -5.88 -6.86 -11.57
CA THR A 331 -6.57 -6.21 -10.46
C THR A 331 -7.17 -4.89 -10.90
N GLY A 332 -8.41 -4.62 -10.50
CA GLY A 332 -9.10 -3.35 -10.70
C GLY A 332 -9.52 -2.74 -9.38
N PHE A 333 -9.96 -1.48 -9.41
CA PHE A 333 -10.51 -0.84 -8.23
C PHE A 333 -11.94 -1.34 -7.95
N LYS A 334 -12.26 -1.51 -6.68
CA LYS A 334 -13.62 -1.80 -6.24
C LYS A 334 -14.50 -0.58 -6.50
N LYS A 335 -15.68 -0.80 -7.06
CA LYS A 335 -16.68 0.25 -7.19
C LYS A 335 -17.19 0.65 -5.80
N THR A 336 -17.26 1.94 -5.51
CA THR A 336 -17.86 2.45 -4.26
C THR A 336 -19.36 2.08 -4.27
N PRO A 337 -19.93 1.59 -3.17
CA PRO A 337 -21.37 1.44 -3.05
C PRO A 337 -22.04 2.81 -3.27
N GLU A 338 -23.14 2.82 -4.00
CA GLU A 338 -24.00 4.00 -4.05
C GLU A 338 -24.53 4.25 -2.63
N LEU A 339 -24.29 5.46 -2.09
CA LEU A 339 -24.76 5.89 -0.77
C LEU A 339 -26.25 6.21 -0.79
#